data_5bfedc50785d19216946f65f13813e66
#
_entry.id   5bfedc50785d19216946f65f13813e66
#
_cell.length_a   1.000
_cell.length_b   1.000
_cell.length_c   1.000
_cell.angle_alpha   90.00
_cell.angle_beta   90.00
_cell.angle_gamma   90.00
#
_symmetry.space_group_name_H-M   'P 1'
#
loop_
_entity.id
_entity.type
_entity.pdbx_description
1 polymer ?
#
loop_
_entity_poly.entity_id
_entity_poly.type
_entity_poly.pdbx_seq_one_letter_code
_entity_poly.pdbx_strand_id
1 'polypeptide(L)'
;MFDLAIDPLNPLVLYAAGYMGVYKTNNGGDDWYLVNLGLPVYGSQGESAFAHDRVIEVAASGRVVYAVIGSREKDRLDTMVPYRAILGTPESFGYTFAVEDKTVAAESTSHLSNLVVDLERGELRLTASGPVGTNGNLSIVVPNELLPGPTSVEVDGTSVAAETEGQAVSFSFAHHGASQVVIS
;
A
#
# COMPACT_ATOMS: atom_id res chain seq x y z
N MET A 1 -21.40 14.43 4.63
CA MET A 1 -21.16 13.02 4.26
C MET A 1 -21.75 12.82 2.90
N PHE A 2 -21.03 12.20 1.98
CA PHE A 2 -21.46 11.95 0.59
C PHE A 2 -21.71 10.49 0.34
N ASP A 3 -20.92 9.61 0.98
CA ASP A 3 -21.05 8.17 0.83
C ASP A 3 -20.54 7.47 2.11
N LEU A 4 -20.94 6.21 2.28
CA LEU A 4 -20.62 5.37 3.44
C LEU A 4 -20.35 3.94 2.99
N ALA A 5 -19.21 3.39 3.40
CA ALA A 5 -18.89 1.98 3.18
C ALA A 5 -18.68 1.27 4.53
N ILE A 6 -19.15 0.02 4.61
CA ILE A 6 -18.96 -0.86 5.75
C ILE A 6 -17.84 -1.84 5.40
N ASP A 7 -16.92 -2.06 6.33
CA ASP A 7 -15.91 -3.11 6.16
C ASP A 7 -16.61 -4.50 6.18
N PRO A 8 -16.49 -5.29 5.11
CA PRO A 8 -17.17 -6.58 5.03
C PRO A 8 -16.67 -7.61 6.05
N LEU A 9 -15.51 -7.40 6.64
CA LEU A 9 -14.92 -8.29 7.65
C LEU A 9 -15.26 -7.86 9.09
N ASN A 10 -15.60 -6.58 9.30
CA ASN A 10 -15.95 -6.05 10.61
C ASN A 10 -17.02 -4.94 10.50
N PRO A 11 -18.30 -5.23 10.82
CA PRO A 11 -19.38 -4.27 10.67
C PRO A 11 -19.30 -3.05 11.61
N LEU A 12 -18.43 -3.06 12.62
CA LEU A 12 -18.16 -1.89 13.45
C LEU A 12 -17.18 -0.91 12.81
N VAL A 13 -16.51 -1.33 11.72
CA VAL A 13 -15.61 -0.48 10.95
C VAL A 13 -16.36 0.07 9.76
N LEU A 14 -16.51 1.40 9.74
CA LEU A 14 -17.13 2.10 8.63
C LEU A 14 -16.19 3.20 8.11
N TYR A 15 -16.35 3.52 6.85
CA TYR A 15 -15.65 4.60 6.17
C TYR A 15 -16.66 5.56 5.57
N ALA A 16 -16.49 6.85 5.77
CA ALA A 16 -17.36 7.88 5.24
C ALA A 16 -16.60 8.87 4.36
N ALA A 17 -17.15 9.12 3.18
CA ALA A 17 -16.67 10.15 2.27
C ALA A 17 -17.18 11.54 2.68
N GLY A 18 -16.30 12.53 2.67
CA GLY A 18 -16.62 13.88 3.08
C GLY A 18 -15.77 14.97 2.41
N TYR A 19 -16.04 16.22 2.78
CA TYR A 19 -15.33 17.38 2.24
C TYR A 19 -13.83 17.40 2.55
N MET A 20 -13.43 16.85 3.71
CA MET A 20 -12.04 16.87 4.15
C MET A 20 -11.32 15.56 3.87
N GLY A 21 -11.99 14.60 3.24
CA GLY A 21 -11.41 13.30 2.91
C GLY A 21 -12.26 12.13 3.37
N VAL A 22 -11.58 11.05 3.75
CA VAL A 22 -12.18 9.82 4.28
C VAL A 22 -12.11 9.82 5.80
N TYR A 23 -13.24 9.59 6.42
CA TYR A 23 -13.36 9.36 7.86
C TYR A 23 -13.55 7.87 8.13
N LYS A 24 -13.03 7.41 9.24
CA LYS A 24 -13.15 6.03 9.70
C LYS A 24 -13.71 5.99 11.13
N THR A 25 -14.52 5.00 11.42
CA THR A 25 -14.89 4.57 12.78
C THR A 25 -14.49 3.12 13.00
N ASN A 26 -14.22 2.74 14.24
CA ASN A 26 -13.98 1.34 14.65
C ASN A 26 -15.04 0.86 15.66
N ASN A 27 -16.01 1.67 16.01
CA ASN A 27 -17.01 1.43 17.04
C ASN A 27 -18.45 1.65 16.56
N GLY A 28 -18.69 1.42 15.27
CA GLY A 28 -20.05 1.49 14.70
C GLY A 28 -20.57 2.89 14.47
N GLY A 29 -19.72 3.91 14.56
CA GLY A 29 -20.09 5.30 14.28
C GLY A 29 -20.14 6.21 15.50
N ASP A 30 -19.82 5.72 16.71
CA ASP A 30 -19.78 6.52 17.93
C ASP A 30 -18.68 7.60 17.85
N ASP A 31 -17.48 7.21 17.36
CA ASP A 31 -16.36 8.13 17.13
C ASP A 31 -15.86 8.03 15.70
N TRP A 32 -15.50 9.18 15.13
CA TRP A 32 -14.97 9.28 13.77
C TRP A 32 -13.64 10.04 13.74
N TYR A 33 -12.68 9.53 12.97
CA TYR A 33 -11.39 10.16 12.76
C TYR A 33 -11.00 10.17 11.29
N LEU A 34 -10.24 11.20 10.88
CA LEU A 34 -9.83 11.42 9.52
C LEU A 34 -8.68 10.46 9.14
N VAL A 35 -8.78 9.78 7.99
CA VAL A 35 -7.81 8.77 7.53
C VAL A 35 -7.36 9.02 6.09
N ASN A 36 -6.83 10.20 5.85
CA ASN A 36 -6.45 10.66 4.49
C ASN A 36 -5.10 10.14 4.00
N LEU A 37 -4.55 9.07 4.55
CA LEU A 37 -3.24 8.54 4.17
C LEU A 37 -3.19 8.21 2.66
N GLY A 38 -2.32 8.90 1.94
CA GLY A 38 -2.11 8.71 0.52
C GLY A 38 -3.16 9.34 -0.40
N LEU A 39 -4.18 10.00 0.15
CA LEU A 39 -5.09 10.81 -0.66
C LEU A 39 -4.53 12.21 -0.84
N PRO A 40 -4.56 12.77 -2.06
CA PRO A 40 -4.22 14.18 -2.28
C PRO A 40 -5.34 15.05 -1.72
N VAL A 41 -5.28 15.31 -0.41
CA VAL A 41 -6.25 16.20 0.24
C VAL A 41 -5.67 17.61 0.24
N TYR A 42 -6.19 18.45 -0.60
CA TYR A 42 -5.84 19.84 -0.63
C TYR A 42 -6.46 20.58 0.56
N GLY A 43 -5.61 21.05 1.48
CA GLY A 43 -6.09 21.83 2.63
C GLY A 43 -5.09 22.11 3.74
N SER A 44 -3.77 22.04 3.49
CA SER A 44 -2.78 22.33 4.53
C SER A 44 -1.98 23.63 4.36
N GLN A 45 -2.28 24.46 3.38
CA GLN A 45 -1.59 25.74 3.15
C GLN A 45 -2.59 26.86 2.87
N GLY A 46 -3.26 27.35 3.93
CA GLY A 46 -3.72 28.73 4.03
C GLY A 46 -4.65 29.33 2.98
N GLU A 47 -5.02 28.63 1.95
CA GLU A 47 -5.99 29.08 0.98
C GLU A 47 -7.37 28.48 1.29
N SER A 48 -8.39 29.33 1.18
CA SER A 48 -9.78 29.06 1.51
C SER A 48 -10.18 27.59 1.28
N ALA A 49 -10.53 26.90 2.34
CA ALA A 49 -10.93 25.49 2.38
C ALA A 49 -12.19 25.15 1.54
N PHE A 50 -12.51 25.95 0.55
CA PHE A 50 -13.62 25.79 -0.37
C PHE A 50 -13.20 25.43 -1.80
N ALA A 51 -11.91 25.22 -2.03
CA ALA A 51 -11.41 24.80 -3.33
C ALA A 51 -11.49 23.28 -3.46
N HIS A 52 -12.60 22.76 -3.84
CA HIS A 52 -12.89 22.00 -5.04
C HIS A 52 -12.71 20.50 -5.01
N ASP A 53 -11.76 19.89 -4.24
CA ASP A 53 -11.56 18.45 -4.24
C ASP A 53 -12.15 17.81 -2.96
N ARG A 54 -13.09 16.91 -3.14
CA ARG A 54 -13.77 16.19 -2.06
C ARG A 54 -13.83 14.71 -2.39
N VAL A 55 -13.80 13.88 -1.39
CA VAL A 55 -14.12 12.47 -1.57
C VAL A 55 -15.64 12.34 -1.72
N ILE A 56 -16.08 11.85 -2.85
CA ILE A 56 -17.50 11.73 -3.22
C ILE A 56 -18.04 10.32 -3.04
N GLU A 57 -17.19 9.31 -3.23
CA GLU A 57 -17.54 7.92 -3.07
C GLU A 57 -16.43 7.20 -2.29
N VAL A 58 -16.82 6.19 -1.53
CA VAL A 58 -15.92 5.31 -0.80
C VAL A 58 -16.43 3.88 -0.87
N ALA A 59 -15.52 2.92 -1.07
CA ALA A 59 -15.83 1.51 -1.00
C ALA A 59 -14.75 0.82 -0.17
N ALA A 60 -15.14 -0.12 0.68
CA ALA A 60 -14.23 -0.89 1.51
C ALA A 60 -14.24 -2.36 1.08
N SER A 61 -13.07 -2.97 1.03
CA SER A 61 -12.89 -4.40 0.81
C SER A 61 -11.80 -4.89 1.76
N GLY A 62 -12.21 -5.31 2.94
CA GLY A 62 -11.28 -5.64 4.01
C GLY A 62 -10.44 -4.43 4.39
N ARG A 63 -9.12 -4.47 4.08
CA ARG A 63 -8.19 -3.37 4.41
C ARG A 63 -7.98 -2.37 3.30
N VAL A 64 -8.55 -2.62 2.15
CA VAL A 64 -8.43 -1.71 1.01
C VAL A 64 -9.65 -0.81 0.99
N VAL A 65 -9.41 0.47 1.01
CA VAL A 65 -10.44 1.47 0.78
C VAL A 65 -10.18 2.13 -0.57
N TYR A 66 -11.20 2.13 -1.39
CA TYR A 66 -11.22 2.87 -2.65
C TYR A 66 -11.96 4.18 -2.40
N ALA A 67 -11.41 5.27 -2.86
CA ALA A 67 -12.03 6.57 -2.78
C ALA A 67 -12.04 7.24 -4.14
N VAL A 68 -13.13 7.90 -4.48
CA VAL A 68 -13.23 8.72 -5.68
C VAL A 68 -13.19 10.19 -5.25
N ILE A 69 -12.19 10.91 -5.75
CA ILE A 69 -12.05 12.34 -5.53
C ILE A 69 -12.66 13.06 -6.73
N GLY A 70 -13.64 13.89 -6.46
CA GLY A 70 -14.25 14.77 -7.46
C GLY A 70 -13.81 16.21 -7.25
N SER A 71 -13.32 16.84 -8.32
CA SER A 71 -13.10 18.27 -8.37
C SER A 71 -14.37 18.97 -8.85
N ARG A 72 -14.74 20.06 -8.20
CA ARG A 72 -15.91 20.85 -8.58
C ARG A 72 -15.49 22.27 -8.95
N GLU A 73 -15.40 22.52 -10.23
CA GLU A 73 -15.30 23.88 -10.73
C GLU A 73 -16.68 24.38 -11.17
N LYS A 74 -17.17 25.45 -10.55
CA LYS A 74 -18.43 26.15 -10.90
C LYS A 74 -19.65 25.23 -11.11
N ASP A 75 -19.96 24.40 -10.10
CA ASP A 75 -21.15 23.52 -10.12
C ASP A 75 -21.13 22.34 -11.11
N ARG A 76 -20.00 22.02 -11.73
CA ARG A 76 -19.79 20.82 -12.51
C ARG A 76 -18.75 19.90 -11.85
N LEU A 77 -19.02 18.61 -11.84
CA LEU A 77 -18.02 17.58 -11.55
C LEU A 77 -17.16 17.40 -12.79
N ASP A 78 -16.04 18.11 -12.88
CA ASP A 78 -15.22 18.11 -14.09
C ASP A 78 -14.21 16.97 -14.15
N THR A 79 -13.84 16.41 -13.00
CA THR A 79 -12.89 15.31 -12.96
C THR A 79 -13.22 14.36 -11.81
N MET A 80 -13.31 13.07 -12.09
CA MET A 80 -13.40 12.01 -11.10
C MET A 80 -12.12 11.19 -11.17
N VAL A 81 -11.36 11.15 -10.09
CA VAL A 81 -10.12 10.37 -10.02
C VAL A 81 -10.28 9.30 -8.95
N PRO A 82 -10.22 8.01 -9.33
CA PRO A 82 -10.23 6.93 -8.35
C PRO A 82 -8.87 6.83 -7.67
N TYR A 83 -8.90 6.72 -6.35
CA TYR A 83 -7.75 6.45 -5.50
C TYR A 83 -7.97 5.17 -4.74
N ARG A 84 -6.87 4.47 -4.51
CA ARG A 84 -6.82 3.31 -3.64
C ARG A 84 -5.95 3.65 -2.45
N ALA A 85 -6.46 3.52 -1.24
CA ALA A 85 -5.70 3.63 -0.02
C ALA A 85 -5.81 2.31 0.78
N ILE A 86 -4.71 1.88 1.36
CA ILE A 86 -4.71 0.81 2.35
C ILE A 86 -4.77 1.50 3.72
N LEU A 87 -5.93 1.40 4.37
CA LEU A 87 -6.19 2.05 5.64
C LEU A 87 -6.14 1.01 6.75
N GLY A 88 -5.25 1.23 7.71
CA GLY A 88 -5.10 0.38 8.90
C GLY A 88 -3.63 0.13 9.25
N THR A 89 -3.40 -0.58 10.38
CA THR A 89 -2.08 -1.16 10.64
C THR A 89 -1.73 -2.06 9.47
N PRO A 90 -0.54 -1.92 8.89
CA PRO A 90 -0.13 -2.80 7.82
C PRO A 90 -0.12 -4.24 8.33
N GLU A 91 -1.09 -5.06 7.90
CA GLU A 91 -0.96 -6.50 8.01
C GLU A 91 -0.11 -6.97 6.85
N SER A 92 0.74 -7.92 7.11
CA SER A 92 1.45 -8.60 6.05
C SER A 92 0.48 -9.51 5.27
N PHE A 93 0.64 -9.48 3.95
CA PHE A 93 -0.01 -10.42 3.04
C PHE A 93 0.98 -11.51 2.70
N GLY A 94 0.52 -12.76 2.71
CA GLY A 94 1.29 -13.88 2.22
C GLY A 94 1.28 -13.94 0.68
N TYR A 95 2.46 -14.12 0.09
CA TYR A 95 2.67 -14.29 -1.34
C TYR A 95 3.38 -15.61 -1.59
N THR A 96 3.06 -16.24 -2.70
CA THR A 96 3.71 -17.47 -3.16
C THR A 96 3.99 -17.32 -4.65
N PHE A 97 5.26 -17.40 -5.01
CA PHE A 97 5.70 -17.30 -6.40
C PHE A 97 6.32 -18.63 -6.82
N ALA A 98 5.83 -19.19 -7.92
CA ALA A 98 6.44 -20.37 -8.53
C ALA A 98 7.60 -19.93 -9.45
N VAL A 99 8.78 -20.47 -9.21
CA VAL A 99 9.99 -20.24 -10.01
C VAL A 99 10.55 -21.62 -10.37
N GLU A 100 10.39 -22.02 -11.63
CA GLU A 100 10.67 -23.37 -12.10
C GLU A 100 9.93 -24.43 -11.26
N ASP A 101 10.65 -25.34 -10.58
CA ASP A 101 10.11 -26.37 -9.69
C ASP A 101 10.15 -25.96 -8.21
N LYS A 102 10.51 -24.71 -7.91
CA LYS A 102 10.66 -24.16 -6.56
C LYS A 102 9.58 -23.13 -6.24
N THR A 103 9.46 -22.84 -4.97
CA THR A 103 8.54 -21.85 -4.45
C THR A 103 9.29 -20.81 -3.63
N VAL A 104 9.11 -19.56 -3.99
CA VAL A 104 9.52 -18.40 -3.17
C VAL A 104 8.31 -17.93 -2.38
N ALA A 105 8.41 -17.93 -1.06
CA ALA A 105 7.36 -17.45 -0.18
C ALA A 105 7.74 -16.06 0.37
N ALA A 106 6.78 -15.17 0.48
CA ALA A 106 6.99 -13.85 1.06
C ALA A 106 5.80 -13.40 1.89
N GLU A 107 6.08 -12.60 2.92
CA GLU A 107 5.11 -11.83 3.67
C GLU A 107 5.46 -10.36 3.56
N SER A 108 4.49 -9.52 3.20
CA SER A 108 4.74 -8.10 3.02
C SER A 108 3.52 -7.25 3.37
N THR A 109 3.79 -6.06 3.90
CA THR A 109 2.78 -4.99 4.01
C THR A 109 2.58 -4.23 2.70
N SER A 110 3.42 -4.53 1.68
CA SER A 110 3.36 -3.98 0.33
C SER A 110 2.70 -4.97 -0.62
N HIS A 111 2.12 -4.46 -1.70
CA HIS A 111 1.72 -5.33 -2.81
C HIS A 111 2.94 -5.76 -3.61
N LEU A 112 3.18 -7.08 -3.70
CA LEU A 112 4.29 -7.66 -4.43
C LEU A 112 3.85 -8.15 -5.81
N SER A 113 4.69 -7.92 -6.81
CA SER A 113 4.47 -8.36 -8.19
C SER A 113 5.79 -8.51 -8.96
N ASN A 114 5.71 -9.10 -10.15
CA ASN A 114 6.83 -9.19 -11.11
C ASN A 114 8.10 -9.82 -10.53
N LEU A 115 7.96 -10.90 -9.75
CA LEU A 115 9.12 -11.61 -9.24
C LEU A 115 9.83 -12.34 -10.36
N VAL A 116 11.13 -12.09 -10.51
CA VAL A 116 12.03 -12.73 -11.46
C VAL A 116 13.31 -13.13 -10.73
N VAL A 117 13.79 -14.33 -10.99
CA VAL A 117 15.08 -14.82 -10.49
C VAL A 117 16.04 -14.93 -11.65
N ASP A 118 17.18 -14.26 -11.56
CA ASP A 118 18.31 -14.34 -12.49
C ASP A 118 19.39 -15.22 -11.87
N LEU A 119 19.41 -16.50 -12.24
CA LEU A 119 20.36 -17.48 -11.71
C LEU A 119 21.80 -17.22 -12.14
N GLU A 120 22.00 -16.56 -13.30
CA GLU A 120 23.38 -16.26 -13.79
C GLU A 120 24.00 -15.13 -12.98
N ARG A 121 23.20 -14.18 -12.55
CA ARG A 121 23.63 -13.05 -11.72
C ARG A 121 23.52 -13.31 -10.22
N GLY A 122 22.78 -14.34 -9.82
CA GLY A 122 22.44 -14.58 -8.43
C GLY A 122 21.60 -13.46 -7.85
N GLU A 123 20.58 -13.03 -8.59
CA GLU A 123 19.71 -11.92 -8.20
C GLU A 123 18.23 -12.33 -8.26
N LEU A 124 17.48 -11.92 -7.25
CA LEU A 124 16.03 -11.93 -7.26
C LEU A 124 15.54 -10.49 -7.36
N ARG A 125 14.64 -10.24 -8.30
CA ARG A 125 14.03 -8.93 -8.52
C ARG A 125 12.52 -9.04 -8.37
N LEU A 126 11.92 -8.06 -7.72
CA LEU A 126 10.48 -7.93 -7.62
C LEU A 126 10.06 -6.46 -7.55
N THR A 127 8.80 -6.21 -7.80
CA THR A 127 8.20 -4.88 -7.61
C THR A 127 7.39 -4.91 -6.32
N ALA A 128 7.70 -3.99 -5.40
CA ALA A 128 6.93 -3.75 -4.20
C ALA A 128 6.23 -2.39 -4.28
N SER A 129 4.92 -2.35 -4.10
CA SER A 129 4.16 -1.12 -4.21
C SER A 129 3.30 -0.87 -2.97
N GLY A 130 3.21 0.39 -2.59
CA GLY A 130 2.42 0.85 -1.46
C GLY A 130 2.17 2.36 -1.52
N PRO A 131 1.32 2.88 -0.61
CA PRO A 131 0.99 4.31 -0.57
C PRO A 131 2.23 5.16 -0.28
N VAL A 132 2.44 6.20 -1.07
CA VAL A 132 3.55 7.15 -0.88
C VAL A 132 3.53 7.74 0.53
N GLY A 133 4.70 7.79 1.17
CA GLY A 133 4.87 8.32 2.53
C GLY A 133 4.55 7.30 3.64
N THR A 134 4.29 6.04 3.29
CA THR A 134 4.20 4.93 4.26
C THR A 134 5.44 4.06 4.20
N ASN A 135 5.60 3.14 5.16
CA ASN A 135 6.68 2.16 5.15
C ASN A 135 6.16 0.78 4.74
N GLY A 136 6.93 0.11 3.90
CA GLY A 136 6.79 -1.29 3.56
C GLY A 136 7.70 -2.15 4.41
N ASN A 137 7.20 -3.32 4.81
CA ASN A 137 7.98 -4.40 5.39
C ASN A 137 7.90 -5.60 4.47
N LEU A 138 9.00 -6.24 4.21
CA LEU A 138 9.08 -7.46 3.42
C LEU A 138 9.91 -8.50 4.15
N SER A 139 9.38 -9.70 4.29
CA SER A 139 10.11 -10.91 4.67
C SER A 139 9.94 -11.91 3.54
N ILE A 140 11.03 -12.40 2.98
CA ILE A 140 11.00 -13.31 1.83
C ILE A 140 11.92 -14.50 2.08
N VAL A 141 11.42 -15.70 1.81
CA VAL A 141 12.15 -16.96 1.91
C VAL A 141 12.50 -17.43 0.51
N VAL A 142 13.78 -17.46 0.20
CA VAL A 142 14.29 -17.86 -1.11
C VAL A 142 15.07 -19.17 -0.96
N PRO A 143 14.67 -20.24 -1.69
CA PRO A 143 15.44 -21.48 -1.71
C PRO A 143 16.91 -21.26 -2.11
N ASN A 144 17.85 -21.92 -1.42
CA ASN A 144 19.28 -21.79 -1.71
C ASN A 144 19.68 -22.20 -3.12
N GLU A 145 18.87 -23.01 -3.77
CA GLU A 145 19.07 -23.43 -5.15
C GLU A 145 18.79 -22.30 -6.15
N LEU A 146 17.95 -21.34 -5.76
CA LEU A 146 17.64 -20.14 -6.56
C LEU A 146 18.57 -18.98 -6.23
N LEU A 147 18.88 -18.80 -4.95
CA LEU A 147 19.76 -17.72 -4.48
C LEU A 147 20.56 -18.19 -3.26
N PRO A 148 21.82 -18.62 -3.43
CA PRO A 148 22.64 -19.13 -2.35
C PRO A 148 23.12 -18.01 -1.44
N GLY A 149 22.47 -17.87 -0.27
CA GLY A 149 22.90 -16.97 0.79
C GLY A 149 22.81 -15.49 0.41
N PRO A 150 21.61 -14.92 0.30
CA PRO A 150 21.45 -13.51 -0.03
C PRO A 150 22.17 -12.61 0.98
N THR A 151 22.94 -11.66 0.48
CA THR A 151 23.84 -10.82 1.27
C THR A 151 23.52 -9.34 1.20
N SER A 152 22.78 -8.91 0.19
CA SER A 152 22.44 -7.51 0.01
C SER A 152 21.01 -7.31 -0.48
N VAL A 153 20.43 -6.18 -0.12
CA VAL A 153 19.14 -5.73 -0.58
C VAL A 153 19.24 -4.29 -1.07
N GLU A 154 18.72 -4.04 -2.25
CA GLU A 154 18.56 -2.70 -2.80
C GLU A 154 17.10 -2.41 -3.10
N VAL A 155 16.68 -1.18 -2.82
CA VAL A 155 15.36 -0.65 -3.19
C VAL A 155 15.59 0.60 -4.03
N ASP A 156 15.15 0.58 -5.27
CA ASP A 156 15.36 1.63 -6.28
C ASP A 156 16.85 2.00 -6.44
N GLY A 157 17.74 0.99 -6.38
CA GLY A 157 19.19 1.16 -6.49
C GLY A 157 19.86 1.71 -5.22
N THR A 158 19.13 1.84 -4.12
CA THR A 158 19.67 2.25 -2.82
C THR A 158 19.77 1.04 -1.90
N SER A 159 20.94 0.80 -1.32
CA SER A 159 21.15 -0.29 -0.36
C SER A 159 20.35 -0.06 0.92
N VAL A 160 19.67 -1.10 1.38
CA VAL A 160 18.85 -1.10 2.61
C VAL A 160 19.39 -2.11 3.59
N ALA A 161 19.32 -1.78 4.87
CA ALA A 161 19.65 -2.73 5.92
C ALA A 161 18.64 -3.88 5.93
N ALA A 162 19.15 -5.11 5.89
CA ALA A 162 18.34 -6.31 5.92
C ALA A 162 18.86 -7.27 7.01
N GLU A 163 17.94 -8.00 7.61
CA GLU A 163 18.23 -9.10 8.51
C GLU A 163 18.08 -10.40 7.72
N THR A 164 19.08 -11.29 7.86
CA THR A 164 19.08 -12.61 7.22
C THR A 164 19.06 -13.71 8.27
N GLU A 165 18.10 -14.62 8.17
CA GLU A 165 18.00 -15.81 9.01
C GLU A 165 17.80 -17.05 8.13
N GLY A 166 18.88 -17.80 7.91
CA GLY A 166 18.88 -18.95 6.99
C GLY A 166 18.57 -18.51 5.55
N GLN A 167 17.42 -18.89 5.04
CA GLN A 167 16.93 -18.56 3.70
C GLN A 167 15.98 -17.34 3.70
N ALA A 168 15.68 -16.80 4.86
CA ALA A 168 14.80 -15.66 5.01
C ALA A 168 15.57 -14.34 5.02
N VAL A 169 15.08 -13.37 4.28
CA VAL A 169 15.58 -11.99 4.25
C VAL A 169 14.44 -11.06 4.63
N SER A 170 14.66 -10.21 5.63
CA SER A 170 13.66 -9.28 6.14
C SER A 170 14.21 -7.86 6.16
N PHE A 171 13.44 -6.90 5.67
CA PHE A 171 13.81 -5.49 5.64
C PHE A 171 12.61 -4.57 5.58
N SER A 172 12.86 -3.29 5.84
CA SER A 172 11.86 -2.22 5.75
C SER A 172 12.34 -1.13 4.81
N PHE A 173 11.40 -0.49 4.11
CA PHE A 173 11.70 0.57 3.17
C PHE A 173 10.54 1.59 3.09
N ALA A 174 10.84 2.81 2.64
CA ALA A 174 9.83 3.82 2.41
C ALA A 174 9.14 3.61 1.05
N HIS A 175 7.81 3.74 1.01
CA HIS A 175 7.09 3.70 -0.25
C HIS A 175 7.15 5.04 -0.99
N HIS A 176 7.56 4.96 -2.25
CA HIS A 176 7.51 6.06 -3.23
C HIS A 176 6.55 5.74 -4.40
N GLY A 177 5.57 4.84 -4.14
CA GLY A 177 4.71 4.24 -5.15
C GLY A 177 5.13 2.81 -5.42
N ALA A 178 5.51 2.50 -6.66
CA ALA A 178 6.08 1.21 -7.02
C ALA A 178 7.61 1.30 -6.98
N SER A 179 8.24 0.45 -6.18
CA SER A 179 9.69 0.37 -6.00
C SER A 179 10.23 -0.95 -6.53
N GLN A 180 11.40 -0.91 -7.18
CA GLN A 180 12.13 -2.09 -7.58
C GLN A 180 12.97 -2.60 -6.41
N VAL A 181 12.76 -3.84 -6.01
CA VAL A 181 13.57 -4.53 -5.01
C VAL A 181 14.49 -5.51 -5.70
N VAL A 182 15.76 -5.49 -5.34
CA VAL A 182 16.80 -6.44 -5.78
C VAL A 182 17.43 -7.07 -4.55
N ILE A 183 17.49 -8.40 -4.55
CA ILE A 183 18.12 -9.21 -3.50
C ILE A 183 19.22 -10.04 -4.17
N SER A 184 20.43 -9.93 -3.68
CA SER A 184 21.63 -10.62 -4.25
C SER A 184 22.52 -11.21 -3.17
#